data_e161c565ca9f1d052497c8134d2e2cf9
#
_entry.id   e161c565ca9f1d052497c8134d2e2cf9
#
_cell.length_a   1.000
_cell.length_b   1.000
_cell.length_c   1.000
_cell.angle_alpha   90.00
_cell.angle_beta   90.00
_cell.angle_gamma   90.00
#
_symmetry.space_group_name_H-M   'P 1'
#
loop_
_entity.id
_entity.type
_entity.pdbx_description
1 polymer ?
#
loop_
_entity_poly.entity_id
_entity_poly.type
_entity_poly.pdbx_seq_one_letter_code
_entity_poly.pdbx_strand_id
1 'polypeptide(L)'
;LEDGKYKVRDNYHTILIAKNYEGFKELNLLIDKSTQPDHFYYKPRITFDEFFAISDNIIKISACLASPLSRYPSSEGADRNIYDKLLRKYDYYEIQPHIKSLDQIKYNKMLYEASKQYGKPLIAGTDTHSINKYKAECRSILQKAKKIAYADEDEFDLTYKSYNELVDMFKQQGSLPMDVILEAIENTNKVADIVEDFELDTSFKYPVLYDNEEEVFKKRINDMYNDKLRKGIIQPDPRYKTMVKEEMRVFKKIGMVGFMLFMSDLVRWCWANGIPIGYCRGSVGGSTIAYLTDIIDVDPI
;
A
#
# COMPACT_ATOMS: atom_id res chain seq x y z
N LEU A 1 24.04 -9.85 11.49
CA LEU A 1 24.80 -11.10 11.31
C LEU A 1 25.98 -11.09 12.26
N GLU A 2 25.78 -11.54 13.45
CA GLU A 2 26.86 -11.94 14.32
C GLU A 2 27.13 -13.41 13.98
N ASP A 3 28.35 -13.77 13.68
CA ASP A 3 28.88 -15.12 13.43
C ASP A 3 28.45 -15.83 12.13
N GLY A 4 28.16 -15.13 11.05
CA GLY A 4 27.89 -15.76 9.74
C GLY A 4 26.64 -16.65 9.69
N LYS A 5 25.79 -16.62 10.71
CA LYS A 5 24.51 -17.34 10.74
C LYS A 5 23.45 -16.56 9.97
N TYR A 6 22.70 -17.26 9.15
CA TYR A 6 21.57 -16.68 8.43
C TYR A 6 20.58 -16.06 9.41
N LYS A 7 20.25 -14.80 9.17
CA LYS A 7 19.18 -14.15 9.92
C LYS A 7 17.86 -14.87 9.60
N VAL A 8 17.30 -15.54 10.58
CA VAL A 8 15.98 -16.16 10.44
C VAL A 8 14.99 -15.06 10.09
N ARG A 9 14.31 -15.17 8.95
CA ARG A 9 13.21 -14.30 8.61
C ARG A 9 11.99 -14.76 9.40
N ASP A 10 11.67 -14.05 10.45
CA ASP A 10 10.54 -14.30 11.35
C ASP A 10 9.24 -13.59 10.92
N ASN A 11 9.17 -13.19 9.64
CA ASN A 11 7.95 -12.67 9.01
C ASN A 11 7.49 -13.58 7.87
N TYR A 12 6.18 -13.77 7.79
CA TYR A 12 5.53 -14.59 6.80
C TYR A 12 4.72 -13.72 5.84
N HIS A 13 4.44 -14.27 4.63
CA HIS A 13 3.56 -13.64 3.67
C HIS A 13 2.16 -14.27 3.73
N THR A 14 1.14 -13.42 3.65
CA THR A 14 -0.25 -13.82 3.46
C THR A 14 -0.94 -12.81 2.54
N ILE A 15 -1.94 -13.25 1.79
CA ILE A 15 -2.72 -12.37 0.93
C ILE A 15 -4.08 -12.16 1.60
N LEU A 16 -4.47 -10.90 1.72
CA LEU A 16 -5.76 -10.47 2.26
C LEU A 16 -6.48 -9.62 1.21
N ILE A 17 -7.70 -10.02 0.84
CA ILE A 17 -8.51 -9.32 -0.15
C ILE A 17 -9.83 -8.92 0.51
N ALA A 18 -10.14 -7.62 0.55
CA ALA A 18 -11.42 -7.14 1.03
C ALA A 18 -12.55 -7.58 0.09
N LYS A 19 -13.60 -8.18 0.61
CA LYS A 19 -14.81 -8.54 -0.16
C LYS A 19 -15.70 -7.34 -0.40
N ASN A 20 -15.73 -6.40 0.54
CA ASN A 20 -16.65 -5.26 0.57
C ASN A 20 -16.01 -4.07 1.32
N TYR A 21 -16.78 -2.99 1.46
CA TYR A 21 -16.30 -1.77 2.12
C TYR A 21 -15.92 -1.99 3.60
N GLU A 22 -16.62 -2.87 4.33
CA GLU A 22 -16.25 -3.18 5.72
C GLU A 22 -14.91 -3.91 5.80
N GLY A 23 -14.67 -4.87 4.89
CA GLY A 23 -13.36 -5.51 4.76
C GLY A 23 -12.25 -4.53 4.38
N PHE A 24 -12.53 -3.56 3.50
CA PHE A 24 -11.58 -2.49 3.17
C PHE A 24 -11.22 -1.64 4.40
N LYS A 25 -12.19 -1.25 5.22
CA LYS A 25 -11.93 -0.52 6.47
C LYS A 25 -11.09 -1.35 7.44
N GLU A 26 -11.42 -2.63 7.59
CA GLU A 26 -10.67 -3.55 8.44
C GLU A 26 -9.21 -3.70 7.98
N LEU A 27 -8.96 -3.83 6.67
CA LEU A 27 -7.59 -3.85 6.12
C LEU A 27 -6.81 -2.58 6.46
N ASN A 28 -7.44 -1.41 6.36
CA ASN A 28 -6.79 -0.14 6.73
C ASN A 28 -6.40 -0.11 8.22
N LEU A 29 -7.27 -0.60 9.11
CA LEU A 29 -6.96 -0.71 10.53
C LEU A 29 -5.83 -1.70 10.81
N LEU A 30 -5.78 -2.84 10.12
CA LEU A 30 -4.69 -3.80 10.22
C LEU A 30 -3.35 -3.20 9.75
N ILE A 31 -3.37 -2.42 8.66
CA ILE A 31 -2.18 -1.73 8.15
C ILE A 31 -1.71 -0.68 9.17
N ASP A 32 -2.62 0.14 9.70
CA ASP A 32 -2.28 1.12 10.74
C ASP A 32 -1.64 0.42 11.95
N LYS A 33 -2.27 -0.63 12.45
CA LYS A 33 -1.74 -1.40 13.57
C LYS A 33 -0.36 -2.01 13.28
N SER A 34 -0.16 -2.54 12.09
CA SER A 34 1.11 -3.15 11.68
C SER A 34 2.30 -2.20 11.69
N THR A 35 2.04 -0.88 11.65
CA THR A 35 3.08 0.17 11.66
C THR A 35 3.39 0.71 13.06
N GLN A 36 2.64 0.29 14.08
CA GLN A 36 2.89 0.71 15.47
C GLN A 36 4.25 0.20 15.97
N PRO A 37 4.89 0.85 16.95
CA PRO A 37 6.25 0.51 17.41
C PRO A 37 6.43 -0.93 17.87
N ASP A 38 5.39 -1.54 18.45
CA ASP A 38 5.38 -2.93 18.93
C ASP A 38 5.18 -3.98 17.82
N HIS A 39 4.75 -3.54 16.62
CA HIS A 39 4.51 -4.38 15.44
C HIS A 39 5.56 -4.18 14.36
N PHE A 40 6.30 -3.06 14.38
CA PHE A 40 7.27 -2.73 13.36
C PHE A 40 8.68 -3.21 13.73
N TYR A 41 9.18 -4.16 12.95
CA TYR A 41 10.59 -4.59 13.04
C TYR A 41 11.17 -4.69 11.64
N TYR A 42 11.84 -3.64 11.17
CA TYR A 42 12.30 -3.42 9.79
C TYR A 42 11.17 -3.39 8.74
N LYS A 43 10.03 -4.04 9.00
CA LYS A 43 8.83 -4.07 8.17
C LYS A 43 7.59 -4.11 9.05
N PRO A 44 6.45 -3.56 8.58
CA PRO A 44 5.17 -3.72 9.24
C PRO A 44 4.75 -5.20 9.29
N ARG A 45 4.11 -5.64 10.37
CA ARG A 45 3.57 -7.00 10.54
C ARG A 45 2.38 -7.02 11.47
N ILE A 46 1.60 -8.10 11.36
CA ILE A 46 0.56 -8.45 12.31
C ILE A 46 0.93 -9.77 13.00
N THR A 47 0.39 -9.99 14.20
CA THR A 47 0.54 -11.23 14.94
C THR A 47 -0.39 -12.33 14.43
N PHE A 48 -0.17 -13.57 14.85
CA PHE A 48 -1.11 -14.66 14.55
C PHE A 48 -2.48 -14.45 15.19
N ASP A 49 -2.54 -13.89 16.41
CA ASP A 49 -3.83 -13.61 17.07
C ASP A 49 -4.64 -12.58 16.29
N GLU A 50 -4.01 -11.54 15.77
CA GLU A 50 -4.66 -10.57 14.88
C GLU A 50 -5.11 -11.20 13.56
N PHE A 51 -4.28 -12.05 12.97
CA PHE A 51 -4.67 -12.80 11.77
C PHE A 51 -5.87 -13.70 12.03
N PHE A 52 -5.93 -14.37 13.19
CA PHE A 52 -7.08 -15.21 13.56
C PHE A 52 -8.34 -14.39 13.83
N ALA A 53 -8.21 -13.15 14.27
CA ALA A 53 -9.32 -12.24 14.52
C ALA A 53 -9.92 -11.60 13.23
N ILE A 54 -9.23 -11.69 12.08
CA ILE A 54 -9.72 -11.13 10.81
C ILE A 54 -11.11 -11.69 10.49
N SER A 55 -12.03 -10.80 10.12
CA SER A 55 -13.42 -11.16 9.84
C SER A 55 -13.60 -11.91 8.50
N ASP A 56 -14.82 -12.36 8.25
CA ASP A 56 -15.20 -12.98 6.97
C ASP A 56 -15.44 -11.97 5.85
N ASN A 57 -15.35 -10.66 6.12
CA ASN A 57 -15.33 -9.62 5.09
C ASN A 57 -14.00 -9.57 4.32
N ILE A 58 -13.02 -10.36 4.73
CA ILE A 58 -11.70 -10.45 4.10
C ILE A 58 -11.45 -11.89 3.67
N ILE A 59 -11.06 -12.10 2.41
CA ILE A 59 -10.59 -13.39 1.90
C ILE A 59 -9.11 -13.54 2.30
N LYS A 60 -8.77 -14.69 2.87
CA LYS A 60 -7.42 -15.03 3.35
C LYS A 60 -6.83 -16.13 2.48
N ILE A 61 -5.74 -15.82 1.75
CA ILE A 61 -5.05 -16.75 0.85
C ILE A 61 -3.64 -17.00 1.37
N SER A 62 -3.17 -18.26 1.31
CA SER A 62 -1.94 -18.68 1.95
C SER A 62 -0.65 -18.09 1.36
N ALA A 63 -0.70 -17.51 0.17
CA ALA A 63 0.45 -16.94 -0.54
C ALA A 63 1.56 -17.96 -0.92
N CYS A 64 2.74 -17.45 -1.29
CA CYS A 64 3.89 -18.19 -1.83
C CYS A 64 4.65 -19.03 -0.79
N LEU A 65 5.84 -19.53 -1.14
CA LEU A 65 6.76 -20.25 -0.22
C LEU A 65 7.16 -19.46 1.03
N ALA A 66 6.94 -18.15 1.07
CA ALA A 66 7.12 -17.34 2.27
C ALA A 66 5.92 -17.40 3.23
N SER A 67 4.88 -18.16 2.92
CA SER A 67 3.70 -18.39 3.74
C SER A 67 4.02 -18.97 5.13
N PRO A 68 3.20 -18.68 6.16
CA PRO A 68 3.28 -19.42 7.42
C PRO A 68 3.01 -20.91 7.24
N LEU A 69 2.19 -21.32 6.26
CA LEU A 69 1.97 -22.77 6.01
C LEU A 69 3.20 -23.50 5.50
N SER A 70 4.13 -22.78 4.81
CA SER A 70 5.39 -23.34 4.35
C SER A 70 6.49 -23.29 5.42
N ARG A 71 6.65 -22.14 6.09
CA ARG A 71 7.83 -21.86 6.92
C ARG A 71 7.64 -22.11 8.41
N TYR A 72 6.43 -21.88 8.93
CA TYR A 72 6.18 -22.00 10.38
C TYR A 72 6.47 -23.39 10.93
N PRO A 73 6.11 -24.52 10.26
CA PRO A 73 6.38 -25.87 10.80
C PRO A 73 7.86 -26.17 11.06
N SER A 74 8.75 -25.47 10.36
CA SER A 74 10.21 -25.64 10.49
C SER A 74 10.85 -24.58 11.37
N SER A 75 10.07 -23.66 11.95
CA SER A 75 10.60 -22.62 12.84
C SER A 75 10.82 -23.15 14.25
N GLU A 76 11.78 -22.57 14.95
CA GLU A 76 12.02 -22.89 16.35
C GLU A 76 10.81 -22.53 17.20
N GLY A 77 10.37 -23.46 18.04
CA GLY A 77 9.18 -23.28 18.90
C GLY A 77 7.83 -23.36 18.16
N ALA A 78 7.79 -23.95 16.96
CA ALA A 78 6.54 -24.14 16.24
C ALA A 78 5.52 -24.96 17.04
N ASP A 79 4.31 -24.42 17.22
CA ASP A 79 3.19 -25.09 17.90
C ASP A 79 2.23 -25.70 16.88
N ARG A 80 1.96 -27.00 17.03
CA ARG A 80 1.02 -27.73 16.18
C ARG A 80 -0.39 -27.15 16.22
N ASN A 81 -0.83 -26.62 17.35
CA ASN A 81 -2.17 -26.04 17.49
C ASN A 81 -2.28 -24.73 16.70
N ILE A 82 -1.23 -23.92 16.71
CA ILE A 82 -1.15 -22.71 15.90
C ILE A 82 -1.17 -23.08 14.40
N TYR A 83 -0.41 -24.10 14.02
CA TYR A 83 -0.39 -24.55 12.63
C TYR A 83 -1.75 -25.08 12.15
N ASP A 84 -2.45 -25.88 12.98
CA ASP A 84 -3.81 -26.35 12.68
C ASP A 84 -4.79 -25.16 12.55
N LYS A 85 -4.70 -24.17 13.45
CA LYS A 85 -5.49 -22.93 13.35
C LYS A 85 -5.22 -22.16 12.06
N LEU A 86 -3.96 -22.07 11.62
CA LEU A 86 -3.59 -21.43 10.35
C LEU A 86 -4.25 -22.16 9.17
N LEU A 87 -4.15 -23.49 9.10
CA LEU A 87 -4.78 -24.29 8.05
C LEU A 87 -6.30 -24.08 8.02
N ARG A 88 -6.98 -23.99 9.16
CA ARG A 88 -8.44 -23.72 9.22
C ARG A 88 -8.81 -22.29 8.87
N LYS A 89 -7.95 -21.32 9.16
CA LYS A 89 -8.25 -19.88 9.00
C LYS A 89 -8.21 -19.42 7.56
N TYR A 90 -7.32 -19.95 6.73
CA TYR A 90 -7.28 -19.63 5.32
C TYR A 90 -8.55 -20.04 4.58
N ASP A 91 -8.98 -19.21 3.63
CA ASP A 91 -10.11 -19.51 2.75
C ASP A 91 -9.64 -20.28 1.51
N TYR A 92 -8.43 -19.99 1.02
CA TYR A 92 -7.81 -20.65 -0.12
C TYR A 92 -6.34 -20.97 0.16
N TYR A 93 -5.86 -22.09 -0.38
CA TYR A 93 -4.44 -22.42 -0.41
C TYR A 93 -3.88 -22.15 -1.81
N GLU A 94 -2.85 -21.32 -1.89
CA GLU A 94 -2.26 -20.91 -3.16
C GLU A 94 -1.19 -21.90 -3.64
N ILE A 95 -1.37 -22.42 -4.86
CA ILE A 95 -0.39 -23.23 -5.57
C ILE A 95 0.26 -22.42 -6.69
N GLN A 96 1.56 -22.63 -6.93
CA GLN A 96 2.32 -21.86 -7.91
C GLN A 96 3.05 -22.78 -8.91
N PRO A 97 3.25 -22.36 -10.18
CA PRO A 97 3.73 -23.20 -11.28
C PRO A 97 5.26 -23.22 -11.44
N HIS A 98 6.05 -22.89 -10.43
CA HIS A 98 7.52 -22.82 -10.54
C HIS A 98 8.12 -24.19 -10.82
N ILE A 99 8.50 -24.44 -12.08
CA ILE A 99 8.85 -25.76 -12.62
C ILE A 99 10.13 -26.32 -12.00
N LYS A 100 11.13 -25.46 -11.78
CA LYS A 100 12.46 -25.87 -11.32
C LYS A 100 12.60 -25.99 -9.80
N SER A 101 11.65 -25.48 -9.05
CA SER A 101 11.71 -25.46 -7.58
C SER A 101 11.14 -26.74 -6.98
N LEU A 102 12.00 -27.59 -6.44
CA LEU A 102 11.57 -28.79 -5.70
C LEU A 102 10.75 -28.44 -4.46
N ASP A 103 11.06 -27.34 -3.81
CA ASP A 103 10.34 -26.90 -2.60
C ASP A 103 8.93 -26.42 -2.95
N GLN A 104 8.75 -25.74 -4.11
CA GLN A 104 7.43 -25.40 -4.59
C GLN A 104 6.60 -26.64 -4.93
N ILE A 105 7.20 -27.63 -5.57
CA ILE A 105 6.53 -28.90 -5.89
C ILE A 105 6.09 -29.63 -4.63
N LYS A 106 6.94 -29.71 -3.61
CA LYS A 106 6.61 -30.31 -2.31
C LYS A 106 5.50 -29.52 -1.60
N TYR A 107 5.58 -28.18 -1.64
CA TYR A 107 4.59 -27.31 -1.02
C TYR A 107 3.22 -27.46 -1.70
N ASN A 108 3.15 -27.45 -3.03
CA ASN A 108 1.90 -27.70 -3.76
C ASN A 108 1.26 -29.03 -3.36
N LYS A 109 2.04 -30.11 -3.26
CA LYS A 109 1.55 -31.42 -2.82
C LYS A 109 1.03 -31.39 -1.39
N MET A 110 1.75 -30.74 -0.48
CA MET A 110 1.32 -30.59 0.92
C MET A 110 0.00 -29.81 1.00
N LEU A 111 -0.15 -28.71 0.25
CA LEU A 111 -1.38 -27.93 0.19
C LEU A 111 -2.54 -28.72 -0.41
N TYR A 112 -2.30 -29.59 -1.37
CA TYR A 112 -3.32 -30.47 -1.94
C TYR A 112 -3.84 -31.49 -0.91
N GLU A 113 -2.96 -32.10 -0.12
CA GLU A 113 -3.40 -32.99 0.96
C GLU A 113 -4.12 -32.21 2.07
N ALA A 114 -3.64 -31.02 2.43
CA ALA A 114 -4.32 -30.15 3.37
C ALA A 114 -5.71 -29.70 2.85
N SER A 115 -5.83 -29.41 1.56
CA SER A 115 -7.10 -29.07 0.90
C SER A 115 -8.16 -30.15 1.12
N LYS A 116 -7.80 -31.41 0.92
CA LYS A 116 -8.70 -32.55 1.16
C LYS A 116 -9.06 -32.70 2.63
N GLN A 117 -8.07 -32.55 3.51
CA GLN A 117 -8.27 -32.76 4.97
C GLN A 117 -9.13 -31.65 5.58
N TYR A 118 -8.94 -30.39 5.18
CA TYR A 118 -9.62 -29.23 5.78
C TYR A 118 -10.77 -28.69 4.95
N GLY A 119 -11.04 -29.25 3.77
CA GLY A 119 -12.12 -28.82 2.88
C GLY A 119 -11.90 -27.41 2.34
N LYS A 120 -10.63 -26.99 2.16
CA LYS A 120 -10.29 -25.67 1.64
C LYS A 120 -9.90 -25.75 0.16
N PRO A 121 -10.47 -24.91 -0.72
CA PRO A 121 -10.13 -24.92 -2.14
C PRO A 121 -8.70 -24.46 -2.38
N LEU A 122 -8.09 -24.99 -3.47
CA LEU A 122 -6.84 -24.48 -4.01
C LEU A 122 -7.12 -23.26 -4.90
N ILE A 123 -6.17 -22.34 -4.99
CA ILE A 123 -6.17 -21.22 -5.95
C ILE A 123 -4.81 -21.15 -6.63
N ALA A 124 -4.79 -20.88 -7.94
CA ALA A 124 -3.54 -20.72 -8.67
C ALA A 124 -3.00 -19.30 -8.54
N GLY A 125 -1.73 -19.18 -8.19
CA GLY A 125 -0.97 -17.92 -8.21
C GLY A 125 0.23 -18.00 -9.13
N THR A 126 0.74 -16.87 -9.59
CA THR A 126 1.90 -16.78 -10.49
C THR A 126 3.06 -16.01 -9.87
N ASP A 127 2.84 -15.36 -8.74
CA ASP A 127 3.81 -14.46 -8.09
C ASP A 127 4.42 -13.43 -9.07
N THR A 128 3.58 -12.86 -9.93
CA THR A 128 4.00 -11.97 -11.00
C THR A 128 4.62 -10.68 -10.49
N HIS A 129 5.88 -10.42 -10.84
CA HIS A 129 6.63 -9.21 -10.51
C HIS A 129 6.98 -8.36 -11.74
N SER A 130 6.73 -8.85 -12.94
CA SER A 130 7.05 -8.16 -14.20
C SER A 130 6.06 -8.53 -15.28
N ILE A 131 5.66 -7.56 -16.11
CA ILE A 131 4.68 -7.81 -17.18
C ILE A 131 5.25 -8.66 -18.34
N ASN A 132 6.57 -8.62 -18.55
CA ASN A 132 7.26 -9.38 -19.61
C ASN A 132 8.77 -9.51 -19.31
N LYS A 133 9.47 -10.27 -20.16
CA LYS A 133 10.92 -10.52 -20.02
C LYS A 133 11.75 -9.24 -19.97
N TYR A 134 11.46 -8.26 -20.85
CA TYR A 134 12.18 -6.97 -20.83
C TYR A 134 12.04 -6.25 -19.48
N LYS A 135 10.85 -6.22 -18.91
CA LYS A 135 10.64 -5.62 -17.59
C LYS A 135 11.28 -6.44 -16.46
N ALA A 136 11.36 -7.75 -16.61
CA ALA A 136 12.10 -8.60 -15.67
C ALA A 136 13.61 -8.30 -15.69
N GLU A 137 14.21 -8.09 -16.87
CA GLU A 137 15.60 -7.66 -17.01
C GLU A 137 15.83 -6.28 -16.37
N CYS A 138 14.94 -5.31 -16.63
CA CYS A 138 15.00 -3.99 -15.95
C CYS A 138 14.94 -4.12 -14.42
N ARG A 139 14.06 -4.99 -13.89
CA ARG A 139 13.95 -5.27 -12.46
C ARG A 139 15.25 -5.86 -11.90
N SER A 140 15.87 -6.82 -12.60
CA SER A 140 17.15 -7.42 -12.21
C SER A 140 18.27 -6.38 -12.11
N ILE A 141 18.36 -5.45 -13.09
CA ILE A 141 19.33 -4.34 -13.06
C ILE A 141 19.09 -3.45 -11.82
N LEU A 142 17.83 -3.10 -11.55
CA LEU A 142 17.48 -2.28 -10.39
C LEU A 142 17.81 -2.96 -9.06
N GLN A 143 17.55 -4.26 -8.94
CA GLN A 143 17.89 -5.05 -7.77
C GLN A 143 19.41 -5.07 -7.53
N LYS A 144 20.20 -5.32 -8.58
CA LYS A 144 21.67 -5.27 -8.52
C LYS A 144 22.18 -3.89 -8.09
N ALA A 145 21.62 -2.82 -8.67
CA ALA A 145 21.98 -1.45 -8.32
C ALA A 145 21.69 -1.11 -6.84
N LYS A 146 20.59 -1.63 -6.31
CA LYS A 146 20.18 -1.46 -4.91
C LYS A 146 20.81 -2.48 -3.95
N LYS A 147 21.65 -3.40 -4.45
CA LYS A 147 22.24 -4.51 -3.67
C LYS A 147 21.17 -5.36 -2.96
N ILE A 148 20.02 -5.54 -3.60
CA ILE A 148 18.94 -6.40 -3.11
C ILE A 148 19.12 -7.76 -3.79
N ALA A 149 19.30 -8.82 -3.02
CA ALA A 149 19.31 -10.20 -3.50
C ALA A 149 18.16 -10.98 -2.86
N TYR A 150 17.38 -11.61 -3.70
CA TYR A 150 16.40 -12.62 -3.27
C TYR A 150 16.87 -13.95 -3.84
N ALA A 151 17.47 -14.78 -2.99
CA ALA A 151 18.13 -16.02 -3.40
C ALA A 151 17.20 -16.99 -4.17
N ASP A 152 15.91 -16.89 -3.95
CA ASP A 152 14.91 -17.81 -4.53
C ASP A 152 14.33 -17.31 -5.86
N GLU A 153 14.49 -16.00 -6.20
CA GLU A 153 13.84 -15.41 -7.39
C GLU A 153 14.58 -15.69 -8.71
N ASP A 154 15.87 -15.99 -8.66
CA ASP A 154 16.68 -16.25 -9.87
C ASP A 154 16.24 -17.54 -10.60
N GLU A 155 15.55 -18.45 -9.90
CA GLU A 155 15.05 -19.71 -10.45
C GLU A 155 13.61 -19.63 -10.98
N PHE A 156 12.91 -18.50 -10.70
CA PHE A 156 11.49 -18.34 -10.99
C PHE A 156 11.25 -17.44 -12.21
N ASP A 157 10.38 -17.86 -13.10
CA ASP A 157 9.83 -16.98 -14.12
C ASP A 157 8.65 -16.18 -13.53
N LEU A 158 8.95 -15.00 -12.98
CA LEU A 158 7.99 -14.09 -12.35
C LEU A 158 7.35 -13.09 -13.34
N THR A 159 7.31 -13.41 -14.63
CA THR A 159 6.59 -12.62 -15.62
C THR A 159 5.10 -12.97 -15.64
N TYR A 160 4.27 -12.05 -16.14
CA TYR A 160 2.85 -12.32 -16.36
C TYR A 160 2.64 -13.52 -17.27
N LYS A 161 1.64 -14.33 -16.98
CA LYS A 161 1.25 -15.51 -17.74
C LYS A 161 -0.20 -15.39 -18.21
N SER A 162 -0.42 -15.71 -19.47
CA SER A 162 -1.76 -15.99 -19.99
C SER A 162 -2.29 -17.33 -19.42
N TYR A 163 -3.59 -17.55 -19.56
CA TYR A 163 -4.21 -18.80 -19.13
C TYR A 163 -3.50 -20.04 -19.68
N ASN A 164 -3.21 -20.07 -21.00
CA ASN A 164 -2.58 -21.21 -21.64
C ASN A 164 -1.14 -21.44 -21.14
N GLU A 165 -0.37 -20.36 -20.99
CA GLU A 165 0.99 -20.44 -20.45
C GLU A 165 0.97 -20.96 -19.00
N LEU A 166 0.02 -20.54 -18.20
CA LEU A 166 -0.13 -21.00 -16.81
C LEU A 166 -0.46 -22.50 -16.76
N VAL A 167 -1.40 -22.95 -17.59
CA VAL A 167 -1.76 -24.37 -17.72
C VAL A 167 -0.55 -25.21 -18.15
N ASP A 168 0.19 -24.75 -19.16
CA ASP A 168 1.38 -25.44 -19.66
C ASP A 168 2.50 -25.52 -18.59
N MET A 169 2.69 -24.46 -17.82
CA MET A 169 3.67 -24.45 -16.73
C MET A 169 3.31 -25.46 -15.63
N PHE A 170 2.06 -25.52 -15.19
CA PHE A 170 1.63 -26.53 -14.22
C PHE A 170 1.72 -27.95 -14.76
N LYS A 171 1.38 -28.16 -16.03
CA LYS A 171 1.55 -29.43 -16.71
C LYS A 171 3.01 -29.89 -16.74
N GLN A 172 3.94 -28.96 -17.04
CA GLN A 172 5.37 -29.24 -17.02
C GLN A 172 5.90 -29.50 -15.60
N GLN A 173 5.37 -28.80 -14.60
CA GLN A 173 5.73 -29.03 -13.20
C GLN A 173 5.30 -30.41 -12.72
N GLY A 174 4.14 -30.90 -13.15
CA GLY A 174 3.64 -32.25 -12.85
C GLY A 174 3.43 -32.53 -11.35
N SER A 175 3.16 -31.51 -10.54
CA SER A 175 3.01 -31.65 -9.09
C SER A 175 1.66 -32.22 -8.67
N LEU A 176 0.59 -31.91 -9.40
CA LEU A 176 -0.81 -32.23 -9.08
C LEU A 176 -1.55 -32.74 -10.33
N PRO A 177 -2.72 -33.43 -10.13
CA PRO A 177 -3.61 -33.79 -11.22
C PRO A 177 -4.12 -32.56 -11.98
N MET A 178 -4.30 -32.67 -13.29
CA MET A 178 -4.68 -31.55 -14.14
C MET A 178 -6.08 -30.99 -13.87
N ASP A 179 -7.03 -31.83 -13.49
CA ASP A 179 -8.37 -31.43 -13.09
C ASP A 179 -8.34 -30.51 -11.85
N VAL A 180 -7.50 -30.85 -10.88
CA VAL A 180 -7.27 -30.03 -9.67
C VAL A 180 -6.63 -28.68 -10.02
N ILE A 181 -5.67 -28.68 -10.96
CA ILE A 181 -5.00 -27.46 -11.44
C ILE A 181 -6.01 -26.55 -12.15
N LEU A 182 -6.82 -27.11 -13.06
CA LEU A 182 -7.83 -26.34 -13.78
C LEU A 182 -8.87 -25.75 -12.84
N GLU A 183 -9.29 -26.50 -11.81
CA GLU A 183 -10.16 -25.97 -10.77
C GLU A 183 -9.50 -24.83 -9.97
N ALA A 184 -8.23 -24.98 -9.61
CA ALA A 184 -7.49 -23.93 -8.89
C ALA A 184 -7.33 -22.65 -9.71
N ILE A 185 -7.17 -22.75 -11.04
CA ILE A 185 -7.16 -21.59 -11.94
C ILE A 185 -8.55 -20.96 -12.00
N GLU A 186 -9.63 -21.75 -12.13
CA GLU A 186 -11.00 -21.24 -12.15
C GLU A 186 -11.40 -20.57 -10.82
N ASN A 187 -10.85 -21.02 -9.71
CA ASN A 187 -11.09 -20.39 -8.41
C ASN A 187 -10.61 -18.93 -8.34
N THR A 188 -9.73 -18.47 -9.23
CA THR A 188 -9.38 -17.05 -9.35
C THR A 188 -10.58 -16.21 -9.81
N ASN A 189 -11.39 -16.71 -10.73
CA ASN A 189 -12.64 -16.07 -11.16
C ASN A 189 -13.65 -16.04 -10.02
N LYS A 190 -13.82 -17.18 -9.30
CA LYS A 190 -14.73 -17.24 -8.14
C LYS A 190 -14.34 -16.24 -7.04
N VAL A 191 -13.03 -16.02 -6.82
CA VAL A 191 -12.57 -14.98 -5.87
C VAL A 191 -12.94 -13.60 -6.38
N ALA A 192 -12.79 -13.32 -7.67
CA ALA A 192 -13.20 -12.04 -8.26
C ALA A 192 -14.72 -11.81 -8.13
N ASP A 193 -15.53 -12.85 -8.35
CA ASP A 193 -16.99 -12.79 -8.27
C ASP A 193 -17.53 -12.56 -6.84
N ILE A 194 -16.75 -12.91 -5.81
CA ILE A 194 -17.13 -12.70 -4.39
C ILE A 194 -16.90 -11.24 -3.97
N VAL A 195 -16.04 -10.51 -4.65
CA VAL A 195 -15.74 -9.11 -4.33
C VAL A 195 -16.88 -8.22 -4.81
N GLU A 196 -17.48 -7.50 -3.87
CA GLU A 196 -18.57 -6.57 -4.13
C GLU A 196 -18.03 -5.23 -4.63
N ASP A 197 -18.75 -4.58 -5.53
CA ASP A 197 -18.47 -3.20 -5.91
C ASP A 197 -18.80 -2.27 -4.74
N PHE A 198 -17.90 -1.35 -4.43
CA PHE A 198 -18.12 -0.27 -3.47
C PHE A 198 -17.42 1.01 -3.89
N GLU A 199 -17.98 2.13 -3.49
CA GLU A 199 -17.39 3.44 -3.75
C GLU A 199 -16.54 3.90 -2.57
N LEU A 200 -15.36 4.45 -2.86
CA LEU A 200 -14.53 5.10 -1.86
C LEU A 200 -15.06 6.52 -1.62
N ASP A 201 -15.12 6.91 -0.36
CA ASP A 201 -15.42 8.30 -0.01
C ASP A 201 -14.25 9.21 -0.44
N THR A 202 -14.41 9.89 -1.56
CA THR A 202 -13.44 10.83 -2.14
C THR A 202 -13.64 12.26 -1.70
N SER A 203 -14.54 12.53 -0.73
CA SER A 203 -14.74 13.87 -0.20
C SER A 203 -13.48 14.41 0.47
N PHE A 204 -13.32 15.72 0.45
CA PHE A 204 -12.21 16.37 1.14
C PHE A 204 -12.26 16.11 2.65
N LYS A 205 -11.12 15.75 3.25
CA LYS A 205 -10.98 15.35 4.66
C LYS A 205 -10.19 16.34 5.50
N TYR A 206 -9.89 17.55 4.99
CA TYR A 206 -9.25 18.55 5.81
C TYR A 206 -10.24 19.18 6.82
N PRO A 207 -9.77 19.62 7.98
CA PRO A 207 -10.64 20.22 8.98
C PRO A 207 -11.20 21.57 8.50
N VAL A 208 -12.50 21.78 8.72
CA VAL A 208 -13.16 23.07 8.54
C VAL A 208 -12.95 23.88 9.83
N LEU A 209 -12.18 24.95 9.76
CA LEU A 209 -11.79 25.74 10.92
C LEU A 209 -12.64 27.01 11.13
N TYR A 210 -13.39 27.44 10.12
CA TYR A 210 -14.13 28.68 10.11
C TYR A 210 -15.49 28.53 9.44
N ASP A 211 -16.54 29.11 10.04
CA ASP A 211 -17.90 29.06 9.49
C ASP A 211 -18.02 29.85 8.17
N ASN A 212 -17.27 30.96 8.02
CA ASN A 212 -17.27 31.85 6.86
C ASN A 212 -15.88 31.87 6.21
N GLU A 213 -15.40 30.72 5.71
CA GLU A 213 -14.03 30.57 5.19
C GLU A 213 -13.65 31.64 4.15
N GLU A 214 -14.56 31.97 3.22
CA GLU A 214 -14.28 32.95 2.18
C GLU A 214 -14.00 34.35 2.72
N GLU A 215 -14.81 34.82 3.66
CA GLU A 215 -14.64 36.15 4.25
C GLU A 215 -13.39 36.21 5.14
N VAL A 216 -13.15 35.16 5.92
CA VAL A 216 -11.94 35.03 6.75
C VAL A 216 -10.69 35.04 5.86
N PHE A 217 -10.73 34.31 4.73
CA PHE A 217 -9.59 34.22 3.84
C PHE A 217 -9.31 35.58 3.15
N LYS A 218 -10.33 36.27 2.65
CA LYS A 218 -10.17 37.63 2.08
C LYS A 218 -9.58 38.59 3.09
N LYS A 219 -10.10 38.58 4.31
CA LYS A 219 -9.59 39.42 5.40
C LYS A 219 -8.11 39.11 5.66
N ARG A 220 -7.78 37.83 5.82
CA ARG A 220 -6.40 37.38 6.05
C ARG A 220 -5.45 37.87 4.96
N ILE A 221 -5.80 37.67 3.68
CA ILE A 221 -4.99 38.14 2.55
C ILE A 221 -4.74 39.65 2.63
N ASN A 222 -5.78 40.44 2.90
CA ASN A 222 -5.66 41.88 3.00
C ASN A 222 -4.80 42.31 4.20
N ASP A 223 -5.02 41.71 5.37
CA ASP A 223 -4.28 42.05 6.60
C ASP A 223 -2.79 41.73 6.43
N MET A 224 -2.47 40.57 5.86
CA MET A 224 -1.09 40.12 5.66
C MET A 224 -0.40 40.87 4.54
N TYR A 225 -1.10 41.21 3.44
CA TYR A 225 -0.59 42.11 2.40
C TYR A 225 -0.18 43.47 3.00
N ASN A 226 -1.06 44.10 3.77
CA ASN A 226 -0.78 45.40 4.40
C ASN A 226 0.35 45.29 5.44
N ASP A 227 0.46 44.18 6.15
CA ASP A 227 1.56 43.94 7.08
C ASP A 227 2.91 43.80 6.37
N LYS A 228 2.98 43.05 5.27
CA LYS A 228 4.19 42.94 4.43
C LYS A 228 4.61 44.29 3.81
N LEU A 229 3.65 45.09 3.40
CA LEU A 229 3.93 46.47 2.94
C LEU A 229 4.52 47.33 4.06
N ARG A 230 3.92 47.34 5.25
CA ARG A 230 4.41 48.11 6.41
C ARG A 230 5.82 47.72 6.83
N LYS A 231 6.12 46.44 6.74
CA LYS A 231 7.45 45.87 7.07
C LYS A 231 8.48 46.07 5.95
N GLY A 232 8.09 46.61 4.80
CA GLY A 232 8.98 46.78 3.64
C GLY A 232 9.41 45.46 2.98
N ILE A 233 8.70 44.38 3.29
CA ILE A 233 8.95 43.03 2.71
C ILE A 233 8.57 43.02 1.22
N ILE A 234 7.47 43.69 0.87
CA ILE A 234 7.02 43.92 -0.51
C ILE A 234 6.86 45.38 -0.79
N GLN A 235 6.86 45.76 -2.09
CA GLN A 235 6.56 47.09 -2.53
C GLN A 235 5.15 47.19 -3.13
N PRO A 236 4.51 48.36 -3.13
CA PRO A 236 3.21 48.53 -3.79
C PRO A 236 3.32 48.21 -5.28
N ASP A 237 2.61 47.12 -5.70
CA ASP A 237 2.54 46.70 -7.10
C ASP A 237 1.10 46.28 -7.44
N PRO A 238 0.49 46.83 -8.51
CA PRO A 238 -0.88 46.49 -8.92
C PRO A 238 -1.05 45.03 -9.31
N ARG A 239 0.03 44.31 -9.64
CA ARG A 239 0.01 42.88 -10.00
C ARG A 239 -0.50 42.05 -8.84
N TYR A 240 -0.15 42.35 -7.59
CA TYR A 240 -0.67 41.65 -6.41
C TYR A 240 -2.20 41.61 -6.41
N LYS A 241 -2.84 42.76 -6.60
CA LYS A 241 -4.31 42.86 -6.59
C LYS A 241 -4.95 42.05 -7.73
N THR A 242 -4.34 42.07 -8.91
CA THR A 242 -4.82 41.33 -10.08
C THR A 242 -4.72 39.83 -9.85
N MET A 243 -3.54 39.36 -9.45
CA MET A 243 -3.29 37.93 -9.20
C MET A 243 -4.15 37.39 -8.06
N VAL A 244 -4.26 38.11 -6.95
CA VAL A 244 -5.13 37.72 -5.82
C VAL A 244 -6.59 37.55 -6.28
N LYS A 245 -7.09 38.45 -7.14
CA LYS A 245 -8.46 38.36 -7.66
C LYS A 245 -8.66 37.11 -8.52
N GLU A 246 -7.70 36.81 -9.40
CA GLU A 246 -7.74 35.64 -10.28
C GLU A 246 -7.61 34.33 -9.51
N GLU A 247 -6.63 34.24 -8.62
CA GLU A 247 -6.38 33.07 -7.81
C GLU A 247 -7.57 32.77 -6.85
N MET A 248 -8.12 33.82 -6.21
CA MET A 248 -9.31 33.65 -5.37
C MET A 248 -10.48 33.06 -6.15
N ARG A 249 -10.70 33.50 -7.42
CA ARG A 249 -11.74 32.92 -8.28
C ARG A 249 -11.50 31.44 -8.54
N VAL A 250 -10.23 31.05 -8.75
CA VAL A 250 -9.85 29.65 -8.97
C VAL A 250 -10.08 28.83 -7.69
N PHE A 251 -9.55 29.26 -6.53
CA PHE A 251 -9.72 28.55 -5.26
C PHE A 251 -11.19 28.38 -4.88
N LYS A 252 -12.02 29.38 -5.13
CA LYS A 252 -13.49 29.27 -4.94
C LYS A 252 -14.09 28.20 -5.87
N LYS A 253 -13.74 28.23 -7.16
CA LYS A 253 -14.27 27.29 -8.15
C LYS A 253 -13.95 25.83 -7.83
N ILE A 254 -12.78 25.58 -7.27
CA ILE A 254 -12.31 24.22 -6.93
C ILE A 254 -12.55 23.83 -5.46
N GLY A 255 -13.21 24.68 -4.67
CA GLY A 255 -13.52 24.40 -3.26
C GLY A 255 -12.30 24.36 -2.32
N MET A 256 -11.22 25.09 -2.65
CA MET A 256 -9.95 25.03 -1.90
C MET A 256 -9.71 26.21 -0.95
N VAL A 257 -10.69 27.08 -0.73
CA VAL A 257 -10.55 28.23 0.16
C VAL A 257 -10.23 27.80 1.60
N GLY A 258 -11.01 26.87 2.15
CA GLY A 258 -10.81 26.33 3.49
C GLY A 258 -9.47 25.60 3.64
N PHE A 259 -9.06 24.84 2.61
CA PHE A 259 -7.75 24.19 2.59
C PHE A 259 -6.60 25.21 2.64
N MET A 260 -6.68 26.31 1.90
CA MET A 260 -5.66 27.37 1.93
C MET A 260 -5.62 28.08 3.28
N LEU A 261 -6.76 28.29 3.95
CA LEU A 261 -6.82 28.78 5.32
C LEU A 261 -6.15 27.82 6.29
N PHE A 262 -6.50 26.55 6.23
CA PHE A 262 -5.90 25.51 7.06
C PHE A 262 -4.37 25.47 6.88
N MET A 263 -3.88 25.49 5.65
CA MET A 263 -2.44 25.49 5.35
C MET A 263 -1.75 26.75 5.89
N SER A 264 -2.37 27.93 5.77
CA SER A 264 -1.82 29.17 6.33
C SER A 264 -1.72 29.10 7.85
N ASP A 265 -2.75 28.56 8.55
CA ASP A 265 -2.72 28.39 9.99
C ASP A 265 -1.67 27.38 10.44
N LEU A 266 -1.56 26.26 9.73
CA LEU A 266 -0.56 25.23 10.02
C LEU A 266 0.86 25.79 9.90
N VAL A 267 1.17 26.48 8.79
CA VAL A 267 2.51 27.06 8.57
C VAL A 267 2.84 28.10 9.65
N ARG A 268 1.91 28.99 9.96
CA ARG A 268 2.09 30.01 11.00
C ARG A 268 2.27 29.41 12.38
N TRP A 269 1.53 28.34 12.69
CA TRP A 269 1.71 27.60 13.93
C TRP A 269 3.11 26.95 14.01
N CYS A 270 3.58 26.36 12.93
CA CYS A 270 4.94 25.80 12.86
C CYS A 270 6.00 26.87 13.13
N TRP A 271 5.93 28.04 12.48
CA TRP A 271 6.85 29.15 12.73
C TRP A 271 6.80 29.62 14.19
N ALA A 272 5.61 29.76 14.75
CA ALA A 272 5.44 30.17 16.14
C ALA A 272 6.02 29.16 17.15
N ASN A 273 6.15 27.89 16.78
CA ASN A 273 6.70 26.83 17.62
C ASN A 273 8.15 26.43 17.22
N GLY A 274 8.83 27.22 16.40
CA GLY A 274 10.22 26.98 16.00
C GLY A 274 10.41 25.74 15.10
N ILE A 275 9.37 25.29 14.43
CA ILE A 275 9.43 24.15 13.50
C ILE A 275 9.83 24.67 12.12
N PRO A 276 10.99 24.29 11.58
CA PRO A 276 11.44 24.76 10.27
C PRO A 276 10.57 24.24 9.13
N ILE A 277 10.19 25.13 8.21
CA ILE A 277 9.43 24.83 7.01
C ILE A 277 10.26 25.22 5.77
N GLY A 278 10.16 24.43 4.70
CA GLY A 278 10.80 24.74 3.43
C GLY A 278 10.18 25.96 2.73
N TYR A 279 10.98 26.71 2.01
CA TYR A 279 10.60 27.99 1.38
C TYR A 279 9.48 27.87 0.36
N CYS A 280 9.48 26.80 -0.43
CA CYS A 280 8.51 26.60 -1.50
C CYS A 280 8.58 25.14 -1.97
N ARG A 281 7.44 24.43 -1.94
CA ARG A 281 7.36 23.07 -2.44
C ARG A 281 6.00 22.80 -3.08
N GLY A 282 6.02 22.22 -4.29
CA GLY A 282 4.83 21.78 -5.00
C GLY A 282 4.27 22.84 -5.96
N SER A 283 3.10 22.55 -6.52
CA SER A 283 2.48 23.33 -7.58
C SER A 283 1.99 24.72 -7.15
N VAL A 284 1.82 24.95 -5.84
CA VAL A 284 1.37 26.25 -5.30
C VAL A 284 2.51 27.29 -5.21
N GLY A 285 3.73 26.89 -5.55
CA GLY A 285 4.93 27.76 -5.46
C GLY A 285 4.88 29.06 -6.25
N GLY A 286 4.01 29.18 -7.27
CA GLY A 286 3.77 30.39 -8.02
C GLY A 286 2.53 31.18 -7.58
N SER A 287 1.91 30.84 -6.44
CA SER A 287 0.68 31.51 -5.97
C SER A 287 0.98 32.74 -5.15
N THR A 288 0.48 33.87 -5.61
CA THR A 288 0.53 35.16 -4.87
C THR A 288 -0.23 35.08 -3.54
N ILE A 289 -1.37 34.41 -3.51
CA ILE A 289 -2.12 34.21 -2.28
C ILE A 289 -1.33 33.36 -1.29
N ALA A 290 -0.69 32.27 -1.75
CA ALA A 290 0.13 31.43 -0.88
C ALA A 290 1.31 32.20 -0.27
N TYR A 291 1.96 33.07 -1.07
CA TYR A 291 3.00 33.97 -0.56
C TYR A 291 2.48 34.99 0.44
N LEU A 292 1.38 35.66 0.13
CA LEU A 292 0.78 36.64 1.03
C LEU A 292 0.30 36.04 2.35
N THR A 293 -0.10 34.78 2.34
CA THR A 293 -0.61 34.07 3.54
C THR A 293 0.43 33.17 4.24
N ASP A 294 1.72 33.39 3.95
CA ASP A 294 2.89 32.74 4.53
C ASP A 294 2.97 31.22 4.29
N ILE A 295 2.20 30.67 3.34
CA ILE A 295 2.27 29.24 2.96
C ILE A 295 3.59 28.95 2.21
N ILE A 296 4.07 29.92 1.43
CA ILE A 296 5.37 29.90 0.77
C ILE A 296 6.14 31.18 1.06
N ASP A 297 7.46 31.14 0.93
CA ASP A 297 8.37 32.24 1.25
C ASP A 297 9.06 32.85 0.01
N VAL A 298 8.61 32.48 -1.19
CA VAL A 298 9.11 33.02 -2.46
C VAL A 298 8.05 33.89 -3.09
N ASP A 299 8.39 35.18 -3.32
CA ASP A 299 7.50 36.13 -3.96
C ASP A 299 7.39 35.80 -5.47
N PRO A 300 6.17 35.51 -5.97
CA PRO A 300 5.96 35.21 -7.39
C PRO A 300 5.81 36.46 -8.28
N ILE A 301 5.79 37.68 -7.71
CA ILE A 301 5.65 38.97 -8.45
C ILE A 301 7.00 39.55 -8.75
#